data_cb249e0512805e02f4fb3009e25bfa0d
#
_entry.id   cb249e0512805e02f4fb3009e25bfa0d
#
_cell.length_a   1.000
_cell.length_b   1.000
_cell.length_c   1.000
_cell.angle_alpha   90.00
_cell.angle_beta   90.00
_cell.angle_gamma   90.00
#
_symmetry.space_group_name_H-M   'P 1'
#
loop_
_entity.id
_entity.type
_entity.pdbx_description
1 polymer ?
#
loop_
_entity_poly.entity_id
_entity_poly.type
_entity_poly.pdbx_seq_one_letter_code
_entity_poly.pdbx_strand_id
1 'polypeptide(L)'
;MKISLKSVLCLSFAMLSFQINGHHAFTAEFDPNAPINITGKVVKVEWINPHAWVHVEVEDENGKTIWMVEGGTPNTLIRNGITKTTLVPGTVIIVRGYQSKGGLCLPICIANGRDITFPDGSKVFMGSSGTGAPRDGADPREPKRK
;
A
#
# COMPACT_ATOMS: atom_id res chain seq x y z
N MET A 1 -0.46 -5.44 -56.23
CA MET A 1 -1.29 -4.84 -55.18
C MET A 1 -0.45 -3.78 -54.48
N LYS A 2 -0.71 -2.46 -54.69
CA LYS A 2 0.10 -1.38 -54.11
C LYS A 2 -0.48 -1.04 -52.75
N ILE A 3 0.23 -1.38 -51.68
CA ILE A 3 -0.16 -1.00 -50.30
C ILE A 3 0.01 0.51 -50.18
N SER A 4 -1.07 1.22 -49.86
CA SER A 4 -1.05 2.67 -49.73
C SER A 4 -0.26 3.06 -48.49
N LEU A 5 0.58 4.08 -48.59
CA LEU A 5 1.33 4.65 -47.46
C LEU A 5 0.42 5.03 -46.27
N LYS A 6 -0.82 5.44 -46.58
CA LYS A 6 -1.86 5.72 -45.57
C LYS A 6 -2.27 4.47 -44.79
N SER A 7 -2.34 3.31 -45.45
CA SER A 7 -2.69 2.04 -44.80
C SER A 7 -1.57 1.54 -43.87
N VAL A 8 -0.32 1.78 -44.22
CA VAL A 8 0.84 1.45 -43.37
C VAL A 8 0.88 2.35 -42.16
N LEU A 9 0.58 3.66 -42.33
CA LEU A 9 0.57 4.61 -41.24
C LEU A 9 -0.56 4.35 -40.21
N CYS A 10 -1.76 3.92 -40.66
CA CYS A 10 -2.84 3.51 -39.77
C CYS A 10 -2.50 2.24 -39.00
N LEU A 11 -1.82 1.27 -39.59
CA LEU A 11 -1.44 0.03 -38.97
C LEU A 11 -0.37 0.24 -37.88
N SER A 12 0.58 1.17 -38.11
CA SER A 12 1.60 1.51 -37.09
C SER A 12 1.01 2.24 -35.90
N PHE A 13 -0.05 3.03 -36.07
CA PHE A 13 -0.70 3.72 -34.95
C PHE A 13 -1.54 2.79 -34.09
N ALA A 14 -2.10 1.71 -34.67
CA ALA A 14 -2.86 0.70 -33.93
C ALA A 14 -1.99 -0.20 -33.03
N MET A 15 -0.70 -0.30 -33.31
CA MET A 15 0.25 -1.09 -32.50
C MET A 15 0.79 -0.35 -31.26
N LEU A 16 0.53 0.96 -31.12
CA LEU A 16 1.00 1.76 -29.98
C LEU A 16 0.05 1.78 -28.78
N SER A 17 -1.07 1.05 -28.84
CA SER A 17 -2.05 0.97 -27.74
C SER A 17 -1.77 -0.19 -26.78
N PHE A 18 -0.51 -0.56 -26.55
CA PHE A 18 -0.20 -1.38 -25.38
C PHE A 18 -0.42 -0.51 -24.16
N GLN A 19 -1.57 -0.64 -23.55
CA GLN A 19 -1.84 -0.14 -22.21
C GLN A 19 -0.84 -0.81 -21.28
N ILE A 20 0.23 -0.12 -20.96
CA ILE A 20 1.09 -0.48 -19.84
C ILE A 20 0.24 -0.23 -18.61
N ASN A 21 -0.48 -1.28 -18.16
CA ASN A 21 -1.07 -1.32 -16.83
C ASN A 21 0.10 -1.35 -15.84
N GLY A 22 0.67 -0.19 -15.56
CA GLY A 22 1.74 0.02 -14.58
C GLY A 22 1.26 -0.05 -13.13
N HIS A 23 0.12 -0.67 -12.89
CA HIS A 23 -0.28 -1.04 -11.54
C HIS A 23 0.41 -2.36 -11.23
N HIS A 24 1.47 -2.29 -10.42
CA HIS A 24 1.96 -3.47 -9.74
C HIS A 24 0.76 -4.13 -9.08
N ALA A 25 0.35 -5.29 -9.60
CA ALA A 25 -0.76 -6.00 -8.99
C ALA A 25 -0.34 -6.32 -7.56
N PHE A 26 -1.16 -5.95 -6.58
CA PHE A 26 -0.92 -6.22 -5.15
C PHE A 26 -0.29 -7.61 -4.93
N THR A 27 -0.86 -8.62 -5.59
CA THR A 27 -0.41 -10.01 -5.51
C THR A 27 0.96 -10.28 -6.16
N ALA A 28 1.57 -9.32 -6.85
CA ALA A 28 2.95 -9.46 -7.32
C ALA A 28 3.96 -9.21 -6.19
N GLU A 29 3.67 -8.29 -5.28
CA GLU A 29 4.60 -7.82 -4.24
C GLU A 29 4.18 -8.26 -2.83
N PHE A 30 2.88 -8.38 -2.57
CA PHE A 30 2.33 -8.68 -1.24
C PHE A 30 1.57 -10.00 -1.22
N ASP A 31 1.54 -10.65 -0.05
CA ASP A 31 0.86 -11.93 0.16
C ASP A 31 -0.49 -11.71 0.85
N PRO A 32 -1.63 -11.97 0.16
CA PRO A 32 -2.95 -11.87 0.75
C PRO A 32 -3.18 -12.87 1.91
N ASN A 33 -2.36 -13.92 1.99
CA ASN A 33 -2.44 -14.93 3.04
C ASN A 33 -1.54 -14.63 4.24
N ALA A 34 -0.75 -13.54 4.19
CA ALA A 34 0.09 -13.08 5.28
C ALA A 34 -0.38 -11.70 5.81
N PRO A 35 -1.61 -11.60 6.37
CA PRO A 35 -2.10 -10.37 6.94
C PRO A 35 -1.30 -9.99 8.18
N ILE A 36 -1.07 -8.68 8.35
CA ILE A 36 -0.42 -8.10 9.53
C ILE A 36 -1.41 -7.27 10.34
N ASN A 37 -1.17 -7.22 11.65
CA ASN A 37 -1.81 -6.31 12.58
C ASN A 37 -0.76 -5.89 13.61
N ILE A 38 -0.09 -4.78 13.35
CA ILE A 38 1.04 -4.30 14.14
C ILE A 38 0.69 -3.02 14.88
N THR A 39 1.16 -2.92 16.13
CA THR A 39 1.10 -1.69 16.92
C THR A 39 2.50 -1.16 17.08
N GLY A 40 2.70 0.11 16.79
CA GLY A 40 4.02 0.70 16.89
C GLY A 40 4.02 2.21 16.79
N LYS A 41 5.20 2.78 16.91
CA LYS A 41 5.43 4.21 16.87
C LYS A 41 5.90 4.63 15.47
N VAL A 42 5.24 5.61 14.89
CA VAL A 42 5.73 6.25 13.65
C VAL A 42 7.09 6.87 13.90
N VAL A 43 8.09 6.51 13.11
CA VAL A 43 9.43 7.09 13.18
C VAL A 43 9.72 8.00 11.98
N LYS A 44 9.09 7.74 10.83
CA LYS A 44 9.25 8.53 9.61
C LYS A 44 8.04 8.36 8.71
N VAL A 45 7.71 9.39 7.93
CA VAL A 45 6.74 9.27 6.81
C VAL A 45 7.36 9.88 5.56
N GLU A 46 7.37 9.13 4.48
CA GLU A 46 7.82 9.59 3.17
C GLU A 46 6.60 9.89 2.30
N TRP A 47 6.41 11.17 2.00
CA TRP A 47 5.30 11.67 1.19
C TRP A 47 5.74 11.77 -0.28
N ILE A 48 5.94 10.62 -0.91
CA ILE A 48 6.43 10.52 -2.30
C ILE A 48 5.41 9.82 -3.20
N ASN A 49 5.48 10.09 -4.51
CA ASN A 49 4.70 9.38 -5.51
C ASN A 49 5.52 8.21 -6.08
N PRO A 50 4.86 7.11 -6.49
CA PRO A 50 3.41 6.88 -6.51
C PRO A 50 2.83 6.41 -5.17
N HIS A 51 3.64 6.05 -4.19
CA HIS A 51 3.22 5.52 -2.89
C HIS A 51 3.91 6.23 -1.75
N ALA A 52 3.15 6.67 -0.75
CA ALA A 52 3.70 7.12 0.51
C ALA A 52 4.14 5.91 1.36
N TRP A 53 5.17 6.11 2.19
CA TRP A 53 5.69 5.08 3.09
C TRP A 53 5.63 5.55 4.54
N VAL A 54 5.07 4.73 5.40
CA VAL A 54 5.04 4.96 6.84
C VAL A 54 5.98 3.99 7.52
N HIS A 55 7.00 4.51 8.18
CA HIS A 55 7.96 3.72 8.94
C HIS A 55 7.48 3.62 10.38
N VAL A 56 7.22 2.41 10.84
CA VAL A 56 6.67 2.11 12.17
C VAL A 56 7.67 1.28 12.94
N GLU A 57 8.15 1.78 14.07
CA GLU A 57 8.94 1.02 15.03
C GLU A 57 8.00 0.17 15.88
N VAL A 58 8.13 -1.14 15.76
CA VAL A 58 7.42 -2.13 16.57
C VAL A 58 8.42 -2.70 17.56
N GLU A 59 8.05 -2.77 18.83
CA GLU A 59 8.85 -3.36 19.90
C GLU A 59 8.13 -4.60 20.44
N ASP A 60 8.83 -5.71 20.46
CA ASP A 60 8.35 -7.00 20.98
C ASP A 60 9.44 -7.66 21.84
N GLU A 61 9.21 -8.90 22.28
CA GLU A 61 10.15 -9.67 23.12
C GLU A 61 11.51 -9.89 22.44
N ASN A 62 11.60 -9.82 21.12
CA ASN A 62 12.82 -10.01 20.35
C ASN A 62 13.56 -8.68 20.08
N GLY A 63 12.97 -7.55 20.48
CA GLY A 63 13.54 -6.21 20.33
C GLY A 63 12.76 -5.32 19.42
N LYS A 64 13.45 -4.37 18.77
CA LYS A 64 12.84 -3.36 17.90
C LYS A 64 13.00 -3.71 16.43
N THR A 65 11.90 -3.63 15.69
CA THR A 65 11.85 -3.87 14.26
C THR A 65 11.20 -2.69 13.56
N ILE A 66 11.76 -2.28 12.43
CA ILE A 66 11.15 -1.25 11.58
C ILE A 66 10.30 -1.92 10.50
N TRP A 67 9.05 -1.49 10.41
CA TRP A 67 8.15 -1.83 9.34
C TRP A 67 8.01 -0.65 8.38
N MET A 68 8.37 -0.84 7.11
CA MET A 68 8.02 0.06 6.03
C MET A 68 6.66 -0.34 5.47
N VAL A 69 5.68 0.51 5.72
CA VAL A 69 4.30 0.25 5.33
C VAL A 69 3.94 1.14 4.15
N GLU A 70 3.70 0.51 2.99
CA GLU A 70 3.24 1.20 1.79
C GLU A 70 1.80 1.68 1.95
N GLY A 71 1.55 2.93 1.68
CA GLY A 71 0.21 3.52 1.61
C GLY A 71 -0.20 3.87 0.18
N GLY A 72 -1.32 4.55 0.05
CA GLY A 72 -1.74 5.18 -1.19
C GLY A 72 -0.85 6.36 -1.56
N THR A 73 -1.20 7.06 -2.65
CA THR A 73 -0.52 8.30 -3.02
C THR A 73 -0.68 9.34 -1.91
N PRO A 74 0.26 10.29 -1.74
CA PRO A 74 0.12 11.38 -0.77
C PRO A 74 -1.23 12.09 -0.84
N ASN A 75 -1.73 12.37 -2.04
CA ASN A 75 -3.02 13.01 -2.23
C ASN A 75 -4.20 12.13 -1.76
N THR A 76 -4.10 10.82 -1.93
CA THR A 76 -5.13 9.90 -1.42
C THR A 76 -5.14 9.88 0.10
N LEU A 77 -3.96 9.82 0.73
CA LEU A 77 -3.85 9.86 2.18
C LEU A 77 -4.43 11.15 2.77
N ILE A 78 -4.08 12.30 2.18
CA ILE A 78 -4.58 13.61 2.62
C ILE A 78 -6.12 13.68 2.52
N ARG A 79 -6.72 13.22 1.43
CA ARG A 79 -8.18 13.17 1.27
C ARG A 79 -8.86 12.27 2.30
N ASN A 80 -8.17 11.24 2.76
CA ASN A 80 -8.66 10.33 3.80
C ASN A 80 -8.41 10.84 5.23
N GLY A 81 -7.78 12.02 5.41
CA GLY A 81 -7.50 12.61 6.72
C GLY A 81 -6.12 12.21 7.29
N ILE A 82 -5.33 11.44 6.55
CA ILE A 82 -3.94 11.14 6.94
C ILE A 82 -3.05 12.25 6.37
N THR A 83 -2.64 13.16 7.22
CA THR A 83 -1.89 14.37 6.83
C THR A 83 -0.54 14.44 7.54
N LYS A 84 0.28 15.42 7.15
CA LYS A 84 1.56 15.69 7.82
C LYS A 84 1.39 16.15 9.28
N THR A 85 0.19 16.55 9.68
CA THR A 85 -0.11 16.99 11.05
C THR A 85 -0.80 15.91 11.88
N THR A 86 -1.49 14.95 11.26
CA THR A 86 -2.15 13.84 11.96
C THR A 86 -1.23 12.62 12.10
N LEU A 87 -0.32 12.42 11.17
CA LEU A 87 0.63 11.31 11.19
C LEU A 87 2.07 11.84 11.31
N VAL A 88 2.44 12.17 12.54
CA VAL A 88 3.77 12.71 12.87
C VAL A 88 4.64 11.65 13.56
N PRO A 89 5.98 11.76 13.46
CA PRO A 89 6.88 10.93 14.27
C PRO A 89 6.53 10.97 15.75
N GLY A 90 6.51 9.82 16.40
CA GLY A 90 6.09 9.65 17.79
C GLY A 90 4.64 9.21 17.97
N THR A 91 3.78 9.36 16.96
CA THR A 91 2.39 8.87 17.02
C THR A 91 2.39 7.35 17.11
N VAL A 92 1.69 6.80 18.10
CA VAL A 92 1.46 5.36 18.20
C VAL A 92 0.22 5.02 17.36
N ILE A 93 0.35 4.04 16.48
CA ILE A 93 -0.72 3.62 15.59
C ILE A 93 -0.84 2.10 15.57
N ILE A 94 -2.03 1.62 15.20
CA ILE A 94 -2.23 0.23 14.80
C ILE A 94 -2.37 0.21 13.29
N VAL A 95 -1.54 -0.59 12.62
CA VAL A 95 -1.59 -0.77 11.17
C VAL A 95 -2.07 -2.18 10.87
N ARG A 96 -3.09 -2.27 10.01
CA ARG A 96 -3.48 -3.53 9.38
C ARG A 96 -3.10 -3.50 7.91
N GLY A 97 -2.67 -4.64 7.42
CA GLY A 97 -2.23 -4.77 6.04
C GLY A 97 -1.75 -6.17 5.72
N TYR A 98 -0.83 -6.27 4.78
CA TYR A 98 -0.32 -7.55 4.29
C TYR A 98 1.19 -7.47 4.12
N GLN A 99 1.88 -8.52 4.53
CA GLN A 99 3.34 -8.61 4.39
C GLN A 99 3.76 -8.76 2.93
N SER A 100 4.96 -8.30 2.61
CA SER A 100 5.58 -8.57 1.32
C SER A 100 5.83 -10.07 1.13
N LYS A 101 5.75 -10.51 -0.13
CA LYS A 101 6.13 -11.89 -0.50
C LYS A 101 7.59 -12.16 -0.11
N GLY A 102 7.81 -13.37 0.41
CA GLY A 102 9.13 -13.76 0.93
C GLY A 102 9.32 -13.49 2.42
N GLY A 103 8.48 -12.67 3.05
CA GLY A 103 8.39 -12.52 4.50
C GLY A 103 9.68 -12.06 5.22
N LEU A 104 10.70 -11.65 4.46
CA LEU A 104 11.99 -11.27 5.03
C LEU A 104 11.89 -9.92 5.74
N CYS A 105 12.19 -9.95 7.04
CA CYS A 105 12.23 -8.76 7.90
C CYS A 105 13.68 -8.40 8.28
N LEU A 106 14.61 -8.43 7.33
CA LEU A 106 16.03 -8.18 7.59
C LEU A 106 16.59 -7.16 6.58
N PRO A 107 17.00 -5.99 7.02
CA PRO A 107 16.87 -5.40 8.37
C PRO A 107 15.51 -4.73 8.61
N ILE A 108 14.64 -4.64 7.60
CA ILE A 108 13.37 -3.94 7.61
C ILE A 108 12.27 -4.87 7.08
N CYS A 109 11.13 -4.90 7.77
CA CYS A 109 9.93 -5.57 7.28
C CYS A 109 9.20 -4.67 6.30
N ILE A 110 8.68 -5.22 5.21
CA ILE A 110 7.88 -4.48 4.22
C ILE A 110 6.46 -5.01 4.22
N ALA A 111 5.50 -4.09 4.20
CA ALA A 111 4.09 -4.41 4.13
C ALA A 111 3.32 -3.41 3.26
N ASN A 112 2.19 -3.83 2.71
CA ASN A 112 1.17 -2.93 2.18
C ASN A 112 0.18 -2.60 3.30
N GLY A 113 -0.02 -1.32 3.58
CA GLY A 113 -0.95 -0.84 4.58
C GLY A 113 -2.36 -0.74 4.02
N ARG A 114 -3.31 -1.28 4.75
CA ARG A 114 -4.74 -1.18 4.44
C ARG A 114 -5.42 -0.08 5.21
N ASP A 115 -5.29 -0.09 6.52
CA ASP A 115 -5.82 0.95 7.39
C ASP A 115 -4.94 1.21 8.60
N ILE A 116 -5.08 2.42 9.13
CA ILE A 116 -4.46 2.88 10.36
C ILE A 116 -5.55 3.14 11.39
N THR A 117 -5.33 2.72 12.63
CA THR A 117 -6.11 3.19 13.79
C THR A 117 -5.24 4.11 14.62
N PHE A 118 -5.73 5.32 14.86
CA PHE A 118 -5.08 6.35 15.66
C PHE A 118 -5.35 6.17 17.17
N PRO A 119 -4.63 6.90 18.07
CA PRO A 119 -4.82 6.79 19.51
C PRO A 119 -6.22 7.15 20.01
N ASP A 120 -6.95 7.98 19.28
CA ASP A 120 -8.34 8.36 19.56
C ASP A 120 -9.37 7.30 19.12
N GLY A 121 -8.89 6.19 18.56
CA GLY A 121 -9.71 5.10 18.04
C GLY A 121 -10.23 5.33 16.62
N SER A 122 -9.96 6.48 16.02
CA SER A 122 -10.34 6.74 14.63
C SER A 122 -9.57 5.80 13.68
N LYS A 123 -10.32 5.18 12.76
CA LYS A 123 -9.78 4.24 11.79
C LYS A 123 -9.88 4.81 10.39
N VAL A 124 -8.76 4.88 9.69
CA VAL A 124 -8.65 5.51 8.39
C VAL A 124 -8.03 4.56 7.38
N PHE A 125 -8.64 4.46 6.20
CA PHE A 125 -8.08 3.70 5.10
C PHE A 125 -6.84 4.41 4.55
N MET A 126 -5.70 3.69 4.52
CA MET A 126 -4.43 4.22 4.02
C MET A 126 -3.99 3.60 2.69
N GLY A 127 -4.67 2.58 2.21
CA GLY A 127 -4.31 1.87 1.00
C GLY A 127 -4.63 2.65 -0.27
N SER A 128 -4.25 2.08 -1.41
CA SER A 128 -4.62 2.58 -2.74
C SER A 128 -5.84 1.82 -3.25
N SER A 129 -6.85 2.52 -3.70
CA SER A 129 -7.99 1.90 -4.38
C SER A 129 -7.50 1.31 -5.72
N GLY A 130 -7.82 0.05 -6.00
CA GLY A 130 -7.46 -0.62 -7.26
C GLY A 130 -6.15 -1.41 -7.22
N THR A 131 -5.46 -1.52 -6.09
CA THR A 131 -4.26 -2.35 -5.94
C THR A 131 -4.53 -3.85 -6.01
N GLY A 132 -5.78 -4.28 -5.87
CA GLY A 132 -6.14 -5.71 -5.79
C GLY A 132 -6.00 -6.31 -4.39
N ALA A 133 -5.67 -5.51 -3.39
CA ALA A 133 -5.69 -5.96 -1.99
C ALA A 133 -7.08 -6.48 -1.61
N PRO A 134 -7.18 -7.50 -0.73
CA PRO A 134 -8.47 -8.03 -0.28
C PRO A 134 -9.37 -6.93 0.28
N ARG A 135 -10.64 -6.95 -0.10
CA ARG A 135 -11.64 -6.00 0.39
C ARG A 135 -11.99 -6.30 1.84
N ASP A 136 -12.63 -5.32 2.49
CA ASP A 136 -13.18 -5.47 3.83
C ASP A 136 -14.03 -6.74 3.94
N GLY A 137 -13.76 -7.56 4.96
CA GLY A 137 -14.43 -8.83 5.19
C GLY A 137 -13.86 -10.03 4.41
N ALA A 138 -12.88 -9.83 3.52
CA ALA A 138 -12.14 -10.92 2.88
C ALA A 138 -10.97 -11.44 3.75
N ASP A 139 -10.56 -10.69 4.77
CA ASP A 139 -9.59 -11.14 5.75
C ASP A 139 -10.30 -12.01 6.79
N PRO A 140 -9.92 -13.30 6.93
CA PRO A 140 -10.58 -14.23 7.88
C PRO A 140 -10.45 -13.79 9.34
N ARG A 141 -9.58 -12.83 9.66
CA ARG A 141 -9.40 -12.25 11.00
C ARG A 141 -10.21 -10.97 11.22
N GLU A 142 -10.88 -10.45 10.19
CA GLU A 142 -11.79 -9.33 10.37
C GLU A 142 -13.11 -9.76 11.00
N PRO A 143 -13.62 -9.02 12.01
CA PRO A 143 -14.99 -9.21 12.46
C PRO A 143 -15.93 -8.98 11.28
N LYS A 144 -16.73 -9.98 10.94
CA LYS A 144 -17.77 -9.82 9.91
C LYS A 144 -18.67 -8.66 10.31
N ARG A 145 -18.81 -7.66 9.45
CA ARG A 145 -19.80 -6.60 9.65
C ARG A 145 -21.19 -7.25 9.67
N LYS A 146 -21.92 -7.05 10.76
CA LYS A 146 -23.34 -7.41 10.87
C LYS A 146 -24.19 -6.44 10.06
#